data_a90178a9240801b160f4109323a6aa92
#
_entry.id   a90178a9240801b160f4109323a6aa92
#
_cell.length_a   1.000
_cell.length_b   1.000
_cell.length_c   1.000
_cell.angle_alpha   90.00
_cell.angle_beta   90.00
_cell.angle_gamma   90.00
#
_symmetry.space_group_name_H-M   'P 1'
#
loop_
_entity.id
_entity.type
_entity.pdbx_description
1 polymer ?
#
loop_
_entity_poly.entity_id
_entity_poly.type
_entity_poly.pdbx_seq_one_letter_code
_entity_poly.pdbx_strand_id
1 'polypeptide(L)'
;MANMSLKKNPMPSQEPDVRNKNFDEVALGYTEEMAIDEAKRCLNCKNPKCVNGCPVNVHIPEFIAKVAEGKFDEAFGVITSTNSLPAICGRVCPQENQCEGQCIRGIKGEPVGIGRLERFVADYHNAHGHQGGAPAVPESNGHKVAVVGSGPAGLTCAGDLARKGYDVTVFEALHQVGGVLVYGIPEFRLPKAIVAKEGARLEHFGVKIMTDTVVGRTITVDELMDEMGFEAVFIGSGAGLPMFMNIPGVNYKGVLSANEFLTRINLMKAYLPDSDTPLIHPKKVAVVGGGNVAMDAARCAKRLGAEVYVVYRRGMEELPARREEVEHAEEEGIIFKTLCNPVEVLADENDDVKGIRCIRMELGEPDASGRRRPIEVPGSEFDVDVDCVIMALGTSPNPLIKSTTKGLEINKKGGIVVNEDGLTSRENVYAGGDAVTGAATVILAMGAGKTAAKAIDEALSKK
;
A
#
# COMPACT_ATOMS: atom_id res chain seq x y z
N MET A 1 -4.12 -20.68 29.87
CA MET A 1 -3.55 -19.63 30.75
C MET A 1 -3.08 -18.46 29.90
N ALA A 2 -3.15 -17.22 30.40
CA ALA A 2 -2.65 -16.06 29.67
C ALA A 2 -1.12 -16.13 29.52
N ASN A 3 -0.61 -15.78 28.34
CA ASN A 3 0.83 -15.65 28.09
C ASN A 3 1.30 -14.27 28.49
N MET A 4 2.14 -14.17 29.53
CA MET A 4 2.66 -12.90 30.08
C MET A 4 4.02 -12.51 29.52
N SER A 5 4.54 -13.21 28.48
CA SER A 5 5.81 -12.86 27.82
C SER A 5 5.83 -11.38 27.42
N LEU A 6 6.93 -10.69 27.69
CA LEU A 6 7.13 -9.30 27.28
C LEU A 6 7.47 -9.17 25.79
N LYS A 7 7.91 -10.26 25.16
CA LYS A 7 8.22 -10.32 23.73
C LYS A 7 7.10 -11.02 22.96
N LYS A 8 6.80 -10.54 21.77
CA LYS A 8 5.90 -11.23 20.82
C LYS A 8 6.62 -12.40 20.15
N ASN A 9 5.86 -13.37 19.68
CA ASN A 9 6.42 -14.44 18.88
C ASN A 9 7.13 -13.87 17.65
N PRO A 10 8.37 -14.28 17.33
CA PRO A 10 9.05 -13.81 16.12
C PRO A 10 8.29 -14.26 14.88
N MET A 11 8.31 -13.44 13.84
CA MET A 11 7.81 -13.84 12.52
C MET A 11 8.87 -14.76 11.86
N PRO A 12 8.54 -16.02 11.56
CA PRO A 12 9.44 -16.84 10.75
C PRO A 12 9.68 -16.19 9.39
N SER A 13 10.91 -16.14 8.96
CA SER A 13 11.31 -15.51 7.69
C SER A 13 12.41 -16.30 7.00
N GLN A 14 12.54 -16.11 5.68
CA GLN A 14 13.69 -16.63 4.93
C GLN A 14 14.99 -15.98 5.43
N GLU A 15 16.08 -16.76 5.43
CA GLU A 15 17.42 -16.26 5.75
C GLU A 15 17.84 -15.12 4.79
N PRO A 16 18.51 -14.07 5.28
CA PRO A 16 18.86 -12.89 4.49
C PRO A 16 19.63 -13.21 3.20
N ASP A 17 20.60 -14.11 3.27
CA ASP A 17 21.43 -14.54 2.12
C ASP A 17 20.66 -15.36 1.07
N VAL A 18 19.51 -15.91 1.44
CA VAL A 18 18.60 -16.63 0.57
C VAL A 18 17.60 -15.68 -0.06
N ARG A 19 16.89 -14.91 0.79
CA ARG A 19 15.80 -14.06 0.35
C ARG A 19 16.22 -12.89 -0.53
N ASN A 20 17.47 -12.41 -0.42
CA ASN A 20 18.01 -11.34 -1.27
C ASN A 20 18.31 -11.76 -2.71
N LYS A 21 18.02 -13.02 -3.08
CA LYS A 21 18.26 -13.61 -4.42
C LYS A 21 17.01 -14.17 -5.09
N ASN A 22 15.86 -14.08 -4.43
CA ASN A 22 14.58 -14.57 -4.95
C ASN A 22 13.46 -13.56 -4.68
N PHE A 23 12.29 -13.77 -5.30
CA PHE A 23 11.10 -12.94 -5.11
C PHE A 23 10.00 -13.65 -4.30
N ASP A 24 10.29 -14.78 -3.67
CA ASP A 24 9.36 -15.51 -2.82
C ASP A 24 9.06 -14.70 -1.55
N GLU A 25 7.89 -14.91 -0.94
CA GLU A 25 7.46 -14.19 0.25
C GLU A 25 8.49 -14.36 1.39
N VAL A 26 8.97 -13.24 1.92
CA VAL A 26 10.02 -13.20 2.95
C VAL A 26 9.52 -13.74 4.28
N ALA A 27 8.40 -13.22 4.76
CA ALA A 27 7.78 -13.65 6.01
C ALA A 27 6.97 -14.93 5.76
N LEU A 28 7.22 -15.98 6.54
CA LEU A 28 6.63 -17.32 6.30
C LEU A 28 5.27 -17.52 7.01
N GLY A 29 4.88 -16.60 7.89
CA GLY A 29 3.65 -16.70 8.66
C GLY A 29 3.81 -17.49 9.97
N TYR A 30 2.79 -17.43 10.82
CA TYR A 30 2.72 -18.22 12.06
C TYR A 30 2.18 -19.62 11.79
N THR A 31 2.62 -20.59 12.61
CA THR A 31 1.91 -21.86 12.79
C THR A 31 0.69 -21.65 13.67
N GLU A 32 -0.21 -22.66 13.76
CA GLU A 32 -1.36 -22.63 14.66
C GLU A 32 -0.94 -22.44 16.12
N GLU A 33 0.08 -23.17 16.56
CA GLU A 33 0.61 -23.09 17.93
C GLU A 33 1.16 -21.69 18.23
N MET A 34 1.93 -21.11 17.30
CA MET A 34 2.47 -19.76 17.44
C MET A 34 1.34 -18.73 17.50
N ALA A 35 0.33 -18.86 16.65
CA ALA A 35 -0.81 -17.95 16.64
C ALA A 35 -1.62 -18.01 17.94
N ILE A 36 -1.90 -19.21 18.43
CA ILE A 36 -2.61 -19.41 19.70
C ILE A 36 -1.79 -18.86 20.88
N ASP A 37 -0.48 -19.08 20.89
CA ASP A 37 0.39 -18.59 21.95
C ASP A 37 0.48 -17.06 21.94
N GLU A 38 0.65 -16.44 20.77
CA GLU A 38 0.65 -14.98 20.62
C GLU A 38 -0.71 -14.37 20.97
N ALA A 39 -1.81 -15.00 20.58
CA ALA A 39 -3.15 -14.54 20.92
C ALA A 39 -3.40 -14.51 22.44
N LYS A 40 -2.83 -15.46 23.20
CA LYS A 40 -2.90 -15.50 24.66
C LYS A 40 -2.16 -14.35 25.34
N ARG A 41 -1.34 -13.58 24.63
CA ARG A 41 -0.72 -12.34 25.15
C ARG A 41 -1.71 -11.18 25.22
N CYS A 42 -2.83 -11.24 24.51
CA CYS A 42 -3.85 -10.20 24.54
C CYS A 42 -4.53 -10.12 25.91
N LEU A 43 -4.63 -8.91 26.46
CA LEU A 43 -5.26 -8.66 27.76
C LEU A 43 -6.78 -8.50 27.69
N ASN A 44 -7.37 -8.59 26.52
CA ASN A 44 -8.80 -8.38 26.28
C ASN A 44 -9.33 -7.10 26.96
N CYS A 45 -8.74 -5.97 26.66
CA CYS A 45 -8.97 -4.69 27.32
C CYS A 45 -10.43 -4.24 27.18
N LYS A 46 -11.03 -3.76 28.28
CA LYS A 46 -12.40 -3.20 28.27
C LYS A 46 -12.53 -1.98 27.34
N ASN A 47 -11.47 -1.15 27.25
CA ASN A 47 -11.37 0.00 26.35
C ASN A 47 -10.17 -0.23 25.40
N PRO A 48 -10.33 -0.98 24.31
CA PRO A 48 -9.25 -1.42 23.46
C PRO A 48 -8.76 -0.29 22.54
N LYS A 49 -7.70 0.44 22.95
CA LYS A 49 -7.10 1.50 22.13
C LYS A 49 -6.62 1.02 20.77
N CYS A 50 -6.26 -0.26 20.63
CA CYS A 50 -5.87 -0.86 19.37
C CYS A 50 -6.98 -0.81 18.31
N VAL A 51 -8.26 -0.91 18.69
CA VAL A 51 -9.40 -0.75 17.78
C VAL A 51 -9.43 0.67 17.21
N ASN A 52 -9.29 1.68 18.07
CA ASN A 52 -9.25 3.08 17.64
C ASN A 52 -8.01 3.40 16.78
N GLY A 53 -6.94 2.64 16.94
CA GLY A 53 -5.74 2.74 16.10
C GLY A 53 -5.89 2.08 14.72
N CYS A 54 -6.99 1.37 14.48
CA CYS A 54 -7.27 0.75 13.19
C CYS A 54 -8.21 1.65 12.36
N PRO A 55 -7.82 2.12 11.17
CA PRO A 55 -8.66 3.01 10.33
C PRO A 55 -10.00 2.42 9.90
N VAL A 56 -10.18 1.10 9.96
CA VAL A 56 -11.45 0.42 9.67
C VAL A 56 -12.08 -0.23 10.91
N ASN A 57 -11.56 0.07 12.10
CA ASN A 57 -12.09 -0.34 13.40
C ASN A 57 -12.29 -1.87 13.53
N VAL A 58 -11.32 -2.68 13.13
CA VAL A 58 -11.37 -4.13 13.36
C VAL A 58 -11.58 -4.44 14.84
N HIS A 59 -12.49 -5.35 15.17
CA HIS A 59 -12.80 -5.77 16.53
C HIS A 59 -11.67 -6.65 17.11
N ILE A 60 -10.49 -6.04 17.31
CA ILE A 60 -9.22 -6.70 17.58
C ILE A 60 -9.25 -7.64 18.78
N PRO A 61 -9.72 -7.27 20.00
CA PRO A 61 -9.76 -8.19 21.12
C PRO A 61 -10.67 -9.40 20.85
N GLU A 62 -11.76 -9.20 20.11
CA GLU A 62 -12.73 -10.26 19.82
C GLU A 62 -12.13 -11.32 18.88
N PHE A 63 -11.53 -10.92 17.74
CA PHE A 63 -10.91 -11.91 16.84
C PHE A 63 -9.74 -12.62 17.51
N ILE A 64 -8.91 -11.90 18.32
CA ILE A 64 -7.78 -12.49 19.03
C ILE A 64 -8.26 -13.52 20.07
N ALA A 65 -9.37 -13.26 20.76
CA ALA A 65 -9.96 -14.22 21.68
C ALA A 65 -10.36 -15.52 20.95
N LYS A 66 -10.94 -15.41 19.73
CA LYS A 66 -11.26 -16.59 18.90
C LYS A 66 -10.02 -17.35 18.46
N VAL A 67 -8.93 -16.65 18.10
CA VAL A 67 -7.64 -17.29 17.79
C VAL A 67 -7.10 -18.03 19.00
N ALA A 68 -7.16 -17.45 20.21
CA ALA A 68 -6.70 -18.09 21.43
C ALA A 68 -7.49 -19.38 21.79
N GLU A 69 -8.75 -19.49 21.30
CA GLU A 69 -9.62 -20.65 21.42
C GLU A 69 -9.43 -21.69 20.29
N GLY A 70 -8.59 -21.40 19.26
CA GLY A 70 -8.44 -22.23 18.07
C GLY A 70 -9.62 -22.14 17.09
N LYS A 71 -10.48 -21.13 17.21
CA LYS A 71 -11.66 -20.91 16.38
C LYS A 71 -11.36 -19.93 15.23
N PHE A 72 -10.52 -20.36 14.28
CA PHE A 72 -9.95 -19.47 13.27
C PHE A 72 -10.97 -18.94 12.27
N ASP A 73 -11.99 -19.76 11.88
CA ASP A 73 -13.06 -19.29 10.99
C ASP A 73 -13.97 -18.25 11.67
N GLU A 74 -14.25 -18.41 12.97
CA GLU A 74 -14.98 -17.38 13.72
C GLU A 74 -14.16 -16.10 13.81
N ALA A 75 -12.83 -16.21 14.02
CA ALA A 75 -11.94 -15.06 14.02
C ALA A 75 -11.94 -14.34 12.65
N PHE A 76 -11.94 -15.09 11.55
CA PHE A 76 -12.03 -14.53 10.19
C PHE A 76 -13.34 -13.77 10.00
N GLY A 77 -14.47 -14.30 10.44
CA GLY A 77 -15.77 -13.62 10.41
C GLY A 77 -15.77 -12.29 11.17
N VAL A 78 -15.13 -12.25 12.36
CA VAL A 78 -14.97 -11.00 13.12
C VAL A 78 -14.14 -9.98 12.34
N ILE A 79 -12.99 -10.35 11.78
CA ILE A 79 -12.14 -9.44 11.01
C ILE A 79 -12.89 -8.92 9.80
N THR A 80 -13.52 -9.79 9.01
CA THR A 80 -14.16 -9.44 7.74
C THR A 80 -15.46 -8.66 7.89
N SER A 81 -16.01 -8.57 9.10
CA SER A 81 -17.13 -7.67 9.39
C SER A 81 -16.80 -6.18 9.13
N THR A 82 -15.52 -5.81 9.24
CA THR A 82 -15.07 -4.43 9.03
C THR A 82 -13.90 -4.31 8.04
N ASN A 83 -13.02 -5.31 7.91
CA ASN A 83 -11.87 -5.31 7.00
C ASN A 83 -12.13 -6.22 5.80
N SER A 84 -12.23 -5.64 4.61
CA SER A 84 -12.48 -6.37 3.36
C SER A 84 -11.24 -7.09 2.81
N LEU A 85 -10.02 -6.72 3.23
CA LEU A 85 -8.74 -7.21 2.69
C LEU A 85 -7.76 -7.69 3.79
N PRO A 86 -8.16 -8.64 4.67
CA PRO A 86 -7.37 -9.01 5.84
C PRO A 86 -6.02 -9.65 5.49
N ALA A 87 -5.95 -10.49 4.46
CA ALA A 87 -4.70 -11.11 4.02
C ALA A 87 -3.66 -10.08 3.55
N ILE A 88 -4.11 -8.96 3.00
CA ILE A 88 -3.29 -7.85 2.55
C ILE A 88 -2.89 -6.98 3.76
N CYS A 89 -3.87 -6.57 4.58
CA CYS A 89 -3.63 -5.71 5.74
C CYS A 89 -2.66 -6.34 6.75
N GLY A 90 -2.80 -7.63 7.02
CA GLY A 90 -1.89 -8.37 7.91
C GLY A 90 -0.42 -8.36 7.44
N ARG A 91 -0.20 -8.17 6.12
CA ARG A 91 1.15 -8.11 5.51
C ARG A 91 1.72 -6.69 5.41
N VAL A 92 0.89 -5.70 5.03
CA VAL A 92 1.40 -4.41 4.56
C VAL A 92 1.04 -3.21 5.44
N CYS A 93 0.12 -3.33 6.39
CA CYS A 93 -0.18 -2.24 7.33
C CYS A 93 1.05 -1.87 8.16
N PRO A 94 1.30 -0.57 8.42
CA PRO A 94 2.30 -0.14 9.39
C PRO A 94 1.73 -0.26 10.82
N GLN A 95 1.57 -1.49 11.31
CA GLN A 95 0.89 -1.79 12.57
C GLN A 95 1.55 -1.11 13.76
N GLU A 96 2.87 -0.90 13.72
CA GLU A 96 3.66 -0.19 14.73
C GLU A 96 3.19 1.25 14.95
N ASN A 97 2.61 1.89 13.93
CA ASN A 97 2.07 3.25 13.98
C ASN A 97 0.53 3.28 14.10
N GLN A 98 -0.11 2.13 14.08
CA GLN A 98 -1.57 1.96 14.10
C GLN A 98 -2.02 1.12 15.31
N CYS A 99 -2.62 -0.05 15.05
CA CYS A 99 -3.19 -0.91 16.09
C CYS A 99 -2.15 -1.38 17.13
N GLU A 100 -0.98 -1.85 16.70
CA GLU A 100 0.08 -2.30 17.61
C GLU A 100 0.69 -1.13 18.39
N GLY A 101 0.86 0.04 17.76
CA GLY A 101 1.32 1.26 18.42
C GLY A 101 0.42 1.75 19.55
N GLN A 102 -0.86 1.35 19.54
CA GLN A 102 -1.84 1.66 20.59
C GLN A 102 -2.04 0.52 21.60
N CYS A 103 -1.33 -0.60 21.43
CA CYS A 103 -1.47 -1.75 22.31
C CYS A 103 -0.84 -1.49 23.67
N ILE A 104 -1.62 -1.68 24.75
CA ILE A 104 -1.16 -1.44 26.13
C ILE A 104 0.03 -2.34 26.52
N ARG A 105 0.19 -3.50 25.88
CA ARG A 105 1.35 -4.37 26.09
C ARG A 105 2.67 -3.70 25.70
N GLY A 106 2.61 -2.78 24.72
CA GLY A 106 3.76 -2.00 24.24
C GLY A 106 4.35 -1.03 25.28
N ILE A 107 3.64 -0.76 26.41
CA ILE A 107 4.15 0.13 27.48
C ILE A 107 5.31 -0.51 28.26
N LYS A 108 5.26 -1.83 28.50
CA LYS A 108 6.25 -2.56 29.31
C LYS A 108 7.06 -3.60 28.54
N GLY A 109 6.73 -3.80 27.27
CA GLY A 109 7.37 -4.79 26.42
C GLY A 109 6.96 -4.56 24.97
N GLU A 110 6.85 -5.63 24.19
CA GLU A 110 6.34 -5.55 22.82
C GLU A 110 4.82 -5.67 22.77
N PRO A 111 4.16 -4.92 21.87
CA PRO A 111 2.73 -5.06 21.62
C PRO A 111 2.39 -6.50 21.21
N VAL A 112 1.12 -6.86 21.26
CA VAL A 112 0.62 -8.10 20.65
C VAL A 112 0.82 -7.99 19.14
N GLY A 113 1.27 -9.07 18.49
CA GLY A 113 1.46 -9.15 17.04
C GLY A 113 0.13 -9.19 16.29
N ILE A 114 -0.62 -8.09 16.34
CA ILE A 114 -2.00 -8.02 15.82
C ILE A 114 -2.03 -8.29 14.31
N GLY A 115 -1.14 -7.64 13.55
CA GLY A 115 -1.07 -7.86 12.11
C GLY A 115 -0.63 -9.29 11.76
N ARG A 116 0.26 -9.90 12.55
CA ARG A 116 0.69 -11.29 12.37
C ARG A 116 -0.44 -12.27 12.59
N LEU A 117 -1.31 -12.01 13.59
CA LEU A 117 -2.50 -12.79 13.87
C LEU A 117 -3.57 -12.59 12.80
N GLU A 118 -3.80 -11.37 12.34
CA GLU A 118 -4.71 -11.05 11.23
C GLU A 118 -4.30 -11.79 9.95
N ARG A 119 -3.00 -11.74 9.60
CA ARG A 119 -2.43 -12.50 8.50
C ARG A 119 -2.67 -14.00 8.66
N PHE A 120 -2.33 -14.56 9.82
CA PHE A 120 -2.51 -15.98 10.09
C PHE A 120 -3.96 -16.43 9.87
N VAL A 121 -4.93 -15.69 10.42
CA VAL A 121 -6.36 -16.01 10.29
C VAL A 121 -6.79 -15.96 8.82
N ALA A 122 -6.34 -14.96 8.07
CA ALA A 122 -6.68 -14.83 6.66
C ALA A 122 -6.04 -15.95 5.80
N ASP A 123 -4.76 -16.27 6.06
CA ASP A 123 -4.05 -17.35 5.36
C ASP A 123 -4.65 -18.72 5.68
N TYR A 124 -5.01 -18.98 6.93
CA TYR A 124 -5.70 -20.18 7.36
C TYR A 124 -7.03 -20.37 6.61
N HIS A 125 -7.87 -19.33 6.60
CA HIS A 125 -9.13 -19.33 5.87
C HIS A 125 -8.93 -19.57 4.36
N ASN A 126 -7.93 -18.91 3.76
CA ASN A 126 -7.62 -19.07 2.33
C ASN A 126 -7.13 -20.48 1.97
N ALA A 127 -6.50 -21.20 2.91
CA ALA A 127 -5.99 -22.56 2.72
C ALA A 127 -7.07 -23.64 2.93
N HIS A 128 -7.96 -23.46 3.90
CA HIS A 128 -8.93 -24.48 4.30
C HIS A 128 -10.34 -24.24 3.73
N GLY A 129 -10.59 -23.06 3.15
CA GLY A 129 -11.90 -22.66 2.63
C GLY A 129 -12.91 -22.32 3.73
N HIS A 130 -14.08 -21.88 3.32
CA HIS A 130 -15.15 -21.54 4.25
C HIS A 130 -15.95 -22.81 4.60
N GLN A 131 -15.90 -23.25 5.87
CA GLN A 131 -16.61 -24.46 6.31
C GLN A 131 -18.15 -24.37 6.15
N GLY A 132 -18.69 -23.15 5.96
CA GLY A 132 -20.12 -22.88 5.72
C GLY A 132 -20.54 -22.74 4.25
N GLY A 133 -19.63 -23.00 3.30
CA GLY A 133 -19.85 -22.70 1.87
C GLY A 133 -19.58 -21.23 1.49
N ALA A 134 -19.63 -20.90 0.20
CA ALA A 134 -19.46 -19.53 -0.26
C ALA A 134 -20.60 -18.64 0.26
N PRO A 135 -20.33 -17.38 0.65
CA PRO A 135 -21.37 -16.44 1.06
C PRO A 135 -22.44 -16.29 -0.03
N ALA A 136 -23.69 -16.15 0.38
CA ALA A 136 -24.79 -15.94 -0.57
C ALA A 136 -24.60 -14.60 -1.31
N VAL A 137 -24.86 -14.62 -2.61
CA VAL A 137 -24.92 -13.41 -3.43
C VAL A 137 -26.23 -12.69 -3.09
N PRO A 138 -26.22 -11.43 -2.67
CA PRO A 138 -27.44 -10.70 -2.37
C PRO A 138 -28.29 -10.46 -3.64
N GLU A 139 -29.58 -10.34 -3.46
CA GLU A 139 -30.49 -9.94 -4.55
C GLU A 139 -30.17 -8.48 -4.96
N SER A 140 -30.32 -8.19 -6.28
CA SER A 140 -30.10 -6.84 -6.79
C SER A 140 -31.14 -5.87 -6.22
N ASN A 141 -30.67 -4.71 -5.75
CA ASN A 141 -31.52 -3.60 -5.33
C ASN A 141 -31.91 -2.66 -6.50
N GLY A 142 -31.46 -2.95 -7.72
CA GLY A 142 -31.76 -2.21 -8.94
C GLY A 142 -30.88 -0.98 -9.20
N HIS A 143 -30.02 -0.59 -8.26
CA HIS A 143 -29.14 0.59 -8.41
C HIS A 143 -27.77 0.23 -8.97
N LYS A 144 -27.24 1.08 -9.86
CA LYS A 144 -25.96 0.91 -10.55
C LYS A 144 -24.91 1.90 -10.06
N VAL A 145 -23.73 1.39 -9.67
CA VAL A 145 -22.59 2.22 -9.22
C VAL A 145 -21.34 1.90 -10.01
N ALA A 146 -20.67 2.94 -10.53
CA ALA A 146 -19.36 2.84 -11.15
C ALA A 146 -18.24 3.10 -10.12
N VAL A 147 -17.20 2.27 -10.15
CA VAL A 147 -15.99 2.45 -9.33
C VAL A 147 -14.80 2.62 -10.26
N VAL A 148 -14.10 3.76 -10.17
CA VAL A 148 -12.93 4.09 -10.99
C VAL A 148 -11.66 3.77 -10.22
N GLY A 149 -10.97 2.73 -10.67
CA GLY A 149 -9.76 2.18 -10.06
C GLY A 149 -10.03 1.01 -9.12
N SER A 150 -9.23 -0.04 -9.27
CA SER A 150 -9.29 -1.28 -8.47
C SER A 150 -8.25 -1.34 -7.35
N GLY A 151 -7.71 -0.21 -6.94
CA GLY A 151 -6.85 -0.12 -5.75
C GLY A 151 -7.64 -0.39 -4.46
N PRO A 152 -6.98 -0.36 -3.29
CA PRO A 152 -7.63 -0.70 -2.00
C PRO A 152 -8.93 0.05 -1.72
N ALA A 153 -9.01 1.34 -2.07
CA ALA A 153 -10.22 2.14 -1.89
C ALA A 153 -11.36 1.64 -2.79
N GLY A 154 -11.07 1.41 -4.08
CA GLY A 154 -12.06 0.94 -5.05
C GLY A 154 -12.55 -0.48 -4.74
N LEU A 155 -11.64 -1.42 -4.45
CA LEU A 155 -12.00 -2.80 -4.07
C LEU A 155 -12.89 -2.83 -2.82
N THR A 156 -12.59 -1.98 -1.83
CA THR A 156 -13.40 -1.89 -0.60
C THR A 156 -14.76 -1.28 -0.87
N CYS A 157 -14.83 -0.17 -1.62
CA CYS A 157 -16.09 0.47 -1.99
C CYS A 157 -16.97 -0.50 -2.79
N ALA A 158 -16.41 -1.14 -3.82
CA ALA A 158 -17.13 -2.11 -4.65
C ALA A 158 -17.65 -3.30 -3.83
N GLY A 159 -16.82 -3.86 -2.95
CA GLY A 159 -17.20 -5.00 -2.12
C GLY A 159 -18.29 -4.66 -1.10
N ASP A 160 -18.22 -3.49 -0.47
CA ASP A 160 -19.22 -3.06 0.50
C ASP A 160 -20.58 -2.78 -0.17
N LEU A 161 -20.59 -2.19 -1.37
CA LEU A 161 -21.82 -1.96 -2.14
C LEU A 161 -22.40 -3.27 -2.71
N ALA A 162 -21.55 -4.15 -3.26
CA ALA A 162 -22.01 -5.42 -3.81
C ALA A 162 -22.71 -6.29 -2.77
N ARG A 163 -22.20 -6.32 -1.52
CA ARG A 163 -22.86 -7.02 -0.39
C ARG A 163 -24.22 -6.44 -0.02
N LYS A 164 -24.58 -5.26 -0.50
CA LYS A 164 -25.88 -4.61 -0.32
C LYS A 164 -26.79 -4.73 -1.54
N GLY A 165 -26.35 -5.50 -2.56
CA GLY A 165 -27.14 -5.78 -3.75
C GLY A 165 -27.01 -4.73 -4.87
N TYR A 166 -26.05 -3.81 -4.79
CA TYR A 166 -25.78 -2.88 -5.89
C TYR A 166 -25.18 -3.58 -7.12
N ASP A 167 -25.57 -3.17 -8.32
CA ASP A 167 -24.92 -3.56 -9.58
C ASP A 167 -23.66 -2.71 -9.75
N VAL A 168 -22.51 -3.26 -9.32
CA VAL A 168 -21.25 -2.53 -9.30
C VAL A 168 -20.39 -2.91 -10.51
N THR A 169 -19.85 -1.91 -11.20
CA THR A 169 -18.82 -2.09 -12.22
C THR A 169 -17.55 -1.33 -11.84
N VAL A 170 -16.42 -2.04 -11.77
CA VAL A 170 -15.08 -1.48 -11.54
C VAL A 170 -14.39 -1.27 -12.87
N PHE A 171 -13.91 -0.05 -13.12
CA PHE A 171 -13.14 0.34 -14.31
C PHE A 171 -11.66 0.49 -13.88
N GLU A 172 -10.80 -0.38 -14.38
CA GLU A 172 -9.37 -0.40 -14.06
C GLU A 172 -8.53 -0.06 -15.28
N ALA A 173 -7.61 0.88 -15.13
CA ALA A 173 -6.74 1.33 -16.22
C ALA A 173 -5.68 0.28 -16.61
N LEU A 174 -5.24 -0.54 -15.67
CA LEU A 174 -4.25 -1.58 -15.89
C LEU A 174 -4.91 -2.91 -16.29
N HIS A 175 -4.09 -3.85 -16.77
CA HIS A 175 -4.55 -5.19 -17.18
C HIS A 175 -4.76 -6.15 -15.99
N GLN A 176 -4.44 -5.73 -14.76
CA GLN A 176 -4.64 -6.51 -13.54
C GLN A 176 -5.31 -5.67 -12.46
N VAL A 177 -6.16 -6.34 -11.67
CA VAL A 177 -6.86 -5.76 -10.52
C VAL A 177 -5.91 -5.60 -9.34
N GLY A 178 -6.06 -4.51 -8.59
CA GLY A 178 -5.34 -4.29 -7.33
C GLY A 178 -4.61 -2.96 -7.22
N GLY A 179 -4.41 -2.25 -8.33
CA GLY A 179 -3.68 -0.98 -8.33
C GLY A 179 -2.29 -1.12 -7.70
N VAL A 180 -1.97 -0.27 -6.72
CA VAL A 180 -0.67 -0.28 -6.02
C VAL A 180 -0.32 -1.62 -5.35
N LEU A 181 -1.29 -2.44 -5.00
CA LEU A 181 -1.07 -3.78 -4.45
C LEU A 181 -0.36 -4.70 -5.46
N VAL A 182 -0.53 -4.43 -6.75
CA VAL A 182 0.06 -5.23 -7.83
C VAL A 182 1.26 -4.55 -8.46
N TYR A 183 1.16 -3.27 -8.83
CA TYR A 183 2.27 -2.61 -9.51
C TYR A 183 3.35 -2.08 -8.55
N GLY A 184 2.98 -1.71 -7.30
CA GLY A 184 3.87 -1.01 -6.37
C GLY A 184 4.52 -1.92 -5.35
N ILE A 185 3.74 -2.75 -4.65
CA ILE A 185 4.26 -3.60 -3.57
C ILE A 185 4.91 -4.86 -4.16
N PRO A 186 6.16 -5.20 -3.79
CA PRO A 186 6.86 -6.36 -4.33
C PRO A 186 6.23 -7.72 -3.98
N GLU A 187 6.45 -8.71 -4.86
CA GLU A 187 6.00 -10.09 -4.68
C GLU A 187 6.44 -10.66 -3.33
N PHE A 188 7.68 -10.41 -2.92
CA PHE A 188 8.26 -10.91 -1.67
C PHE A 188 7.66 -10.30 -0.39
N ARG A 189 6.84 -9.23 -0.50
CA ARG A 189 6.04 -8.65 0.59
C ARG A 189 4.57 -8.99 0.49
N LEU A 190 4.04 -8.99 -0.72
CA LEU A 190 2.63 -9.25 -1.02
C LEU A 190 2.53 -10.09 -2.29
N PRO A 191 2.43 -11.42 -2.19
CA PRO A 191 2.24 -12.31 -3.33
C PRO A 191 1.01 -11.91 -4.15
N LYS A 192 1.15 -11.79 -5.48
CA LYS A 192 0.08 -11.32 -6.36
C LYS A 192 -1.10 -12.28 -6.44
N ALA A 193 -0.87 -13.56 -6.16
CA ALA A 193 -1.93 -14.55 -6.04
C ALA A 193 -2.94 -14.21 -4.92
N ILE A 194 -2.51 -13.55 -3.84
CA ILE A 194 -3.39 -13.08 -2.76
C ILE A 194 -4.29 -11.95 -3.28
N VAL A 195 -3.73 -11.00 -4.01
CA VAL A 195 -4.49 -9.88 -4.58
C VAL A 195 -5.50 -10.37 -5.62
N ALA A 196 -5.10 -11.32 -6.47
CA ALA A 196 -5.99 -11.93 -7.47
C ALA A 196 -7.20 -12.63 -6.83
N LYS A 197 -7.02 -13.29 -5.68
CA LYS A 197 -8.13 -13.89 -4.92
C LYS A 197 -9.16 -12.86 -4.44
N GLU A 198 -8.73 -11.68 -4.06
CA GLU A 198 -9.64 -10.61 -3.65
C GLU A 198 -10.46 -10.07 -4.84
N GLY A 199 -9.85 -9.96 -6.03
CA GLY A 199 -10.59 -9.66 -7.27
C GLY A 199 -11.66 -10.70 -7.59
N ALA A 200 -11.29 -11.99 -7.60
CA ALA A 200 -12.22 -13.11 -7.85
C ALA A 200 -13.35 -13.16 -6.81
N ARG A 201 -13.07 -12.78 -5.57
CA ARG A 201 -14.11 -12.71 -4.51
C ARG A 201 -15.14 -11.61 -4.79
N LEU A 202 -14.75 -10.49 -5.38
CA LEU A 202 -15.68 -9.45 -5.80
C LEU A 202 -16.54 -9.92 -6.96
N GLU A 203 -15.97 -10.60 -7.94
CA GLU A 203 -16.72 -11.21 -9.06
C GLU A 203 -17.77 -12.22 -8.57
N HIS A 204 -17.45 -12.98 -7.51
CA HIS A 204 -18.41 -13.87 -6.85
C HIS A 204 -19.66 -13.13 -6.35
N PHE A 205 -19.51 -11.89 -5.86
CA PHE A 205 -20.63 -11.02 -5.45
C PHE A 205 -21.30 -10.28 -6.63
N GLY A 206 -20.97 -10.62 -7.87
CA GLY A 206 -21.58 -10.03 -9.06
C GLY A 206 -20.94 -8.73 -9.52
N VAL A 207 -19.82 -8.31 -8.91
CA VAL A 207 -19.07 -7.12 -9.38
C VAL A 207 -18.50 -7.41 -10.76
N LYS A 208 -18.78 -6.53 -11.74
CA LYS A 208 -18.13 -6.57 -13.04
C LYS A 208 -16.82 -5.82 -12.98
N ILE A 209 -15.75 -6.40 -13.51
CA ILE A 209 -14.43 -5.76 -13.56
C ILE A 209 -14.03 -5.58 -15.02
N MET A 210 -13.79 -4.34 -15.41
CA MET A 210 -13.35 -3.95 -16.75
C MET A 210 -11.92 -3.41 -16.65
N THR A 211 -10.95 -4.25 -16.97
CA THR A 211 -9.54 -3.88 -17.08
C THR A 211 -9.28 -3.13 -18.39
N ASP A 212 -8.06 -2.57 -18.55
CA ASP A 212 -7.61 -1.83 -19.75
C ASP A 212 -8.55 -0.67 -20.12
N THR A 213 -9.26 -0.13 -19.11
CA THR A 213 -10.26 0.93 -19.30
C THR A 213 -9.83 2.18 -18.53
N VAL A 214 -9.29 3.15 -19.25
CA VAL A 214 -8.77 4.41 -18.70
C VAL A 214 -9.88 5.45 -18.64
N VAL A 215 -10.53 5.62 -17.50
CA VAL A 215 -11.53 6.68 -17.30
C VAL A 215 -10.88 8.06 -17.48
N GLY A 216 -11.48 8.90 -18.30
CA GLY A 216 -10.93 10.15 -18.78
C GLY A 216 -10.20 10.03 -20.13
N ARG A 217 -10.14 8.82 -20.73
CA ARG A 217 -9.60 8.58 -22.08
C ARG A 217 -10.51 7.70 -22.93
N THR A 218 -10.75 6.46 -22.47
CA THR A 218 -11.66 5.51 -23.15
C THR A 218 -13.12 5.82 -22.88
N ILE A 219 -13.41 6.30 -21.68
CA ILE A 219 -14.74 6.72 -21.23
C ILE A 219 -14.58 7.82 -20.19
N THR A 220 -15.49 8.76 -20.15
CA THR A 220 -15.49 9.87 -19.16
C THR A 220 -16.43 9.59 -18.00
N VAL A 221 -16.31 10.36 -16.92
CA VAL A 221 -17.28 10.29 -15.79
C VAL A 221 -18.68 10.70 -16.25
N ASP A 222 -18.78 11.65 -17.19
CA ASP A 222 -20.08 12.09 -17.72
C ASP A 222 -20.75 10.98 -18.52
N GLU A 223 -20.01 10.29 -19.41
CA GLU A 223 -20.53 9.13 -20.17
C GLU A 223 -20.95 7.97 -19.26
N LEU A 224 -20.21 7.71 -18.17
CA LEU A 224 -20.62 6.71 -17.19
C LEU A 224 -22.00 7.03 -16.60
N MET A 225 -22.27 8.29 -16.27
CA MET A 225 -23.54 8.71 -15.65
C MET A 225 -24.65 8.87 -16.68
N ASP A 226 -24.40 9.62 -17.76
CA ASP A 226 -25.44 10.08 -18.68
C ASP A 226 -25.79 9.03 -19.73
N GLU A 227 -24.83 8.20 -20.18
CA GLU A 227 -25.04 7.23 -21.26
C GLU A 227 -25.14 5.79 -20.75
N MET A 228 -24.32 5.40 -19.74
CA MET A 228 -24.34 4.05 -19.20
C MET A 228 -25.31 3.88 -18.01
N GLY A 229 -25.84 4.99 -17.48
CA GLY A 229 -26.88 4.99 -16.46
C GLY A 229 -26.38 4.59 -15.06
N PHE A 230 -25.12 4.86 -14.74
CA PHE A 230 -24.64 4.75 -13.36
C PHE A 230 -25.18 5.92 -12.52
N GLU A 231 -25.81 5.61 -11.40
CA GLU A 231 -26.45 6.59 -10.53
C GLU A 231 -25.47 7.26 -9.58
N ALA A 232 -24.33 6.62 -9.33
CA ALA A 232 -23.22 7.19 -8.58
C ALA A 232 -21.88 6.69 -9.15
N VAL A 233 -20.82 7.52 -8.96
CA VAL A 233 -19.45 7.18 -9.35
C VAL A 233 -18.53 7.37 -8.13
N PHE A 234 -17.72 6.35 -7.82
CA PHE A 234 -16.63 6.45 -6.86
C PHE A 234 -15.28 6.55 -7.57
N ILE A 235 -14.50 7.60 -7.30
CA ILE A 235 -13.18 7.81 -7.87
C ILE A 235 -12.11 7.38 -6.86
N GLY A 236 -11.50 6.21 -7.10
CA GLY A 236 -10.40 5.63 -6.34
C GLY A 236 -9.14 5.46 -7.20
N SER A 237 -8.86 6.39 -8.11
CA SER A 237 -7.78 6.32 -9.11
C SER A 237 -6.36 6.41 -8.55
N GLY A 238 -6.22 6.61 -7.24
CA GLY A 238 -4.93 6.64 -6.56
C GLY A 238 -4.05 7.85 -6.88
N ALA A 239 -2.76 7.74 -6.58
CA ALA A 239 -1.73 8.74 -6.84
C ALA A 239 -0.52 8.05 -7.49
N GLY A 240 -0.49 8.02 -8.81
CA GLY A 240 0.53 7.29 -9.59
C GLY A 240 1.52 8.20 -10.32
N LEU A 241 1.37 9.53 -10.28
CA LEU A 241 2.30 10.45 -10.95
C LEU A 241 3.56 10.66 -10.08
N PRO A 242 4.74 10.17 -10.51
CA PRO A 242 5.95 10.25 -9.71
C PRO A 242 6.49 11.67 -9.58
N MET A 243 7.14 11.94 -8.45
CA MET A 243 7.86 13.20 -8.21
C MET A 243 9.36 13.01 -8.44
N PHE A 244 9.96 13.96 -9.15
CA PHE A 244 11.40 14.05 -9.36
C PHE A 244 11.98 15.25 -8.60
N MET A 245 13.28 15.20 -8.31
CA MET A 245 14.00 16.37 -7.81
C MET A 245 14.18 17.41 -8.92
N ASN A 246 14.19 18.67 -8.55
CA ASN A 246 14.55 19.74 -9.48
C ASN A 246 16.07 20.02 -9.39
N ILE A 247 16.88 19.08 -9.88
CA ILE A 247 18.34 19.13 -9.90
C ILE A 247 18.85 18.83 -11.32
N PRO A 248 20.06 19.29 -11.70
CA PRO A 248 20.66 18.91 -12.97
C PRO A 248 20.78 17.40 -13.14
N GLY A 249 20.62 16.93 -14.37
CA GLY A 249 20.85 15.53 -14.75
C GLY A 249 19.71 14.55 -14.52
N VAL A 250 18.55 14.98 -14.02
CA VAL A 250 17.40 14.07 -13.80
C VAL A 250 16.84 13.44 -15.08
N ASN A 251 17.24 13.93 -16.24
CA ASN A 251 16.80 13.41 -17.54
C ASN A 251 17.82 12.45 -18.18
N TYR A 252 18.93 12.14 -17.52
CA TYR A 252 19.93 11.21 -18.02
C TYR A 252 19.42 9.77 -18.05
N LYS A 253 19.96 8.96 -18.96
CA LYS A 253 19.66 7.53 -19.06
C LYS A 253 20.14 6.81 -17.81
N GLY A 254 19.25 6.01 -17.20
CA GLY A 254 19.48 5.36 -15.92
C GLY A 254 18.87 6.11 -14.73
N VAL A 255 18.25 7.28 -14.94
CA VAL A 255 17.38 7.92 -13.92
C VAL A 255 15.95 7.41 -14.11
N LEU A 256 15.41 6.77 -13.09
CA LEU A 256 14.06 6.18 -13.08
C LEU A 256 13.24 6.72 -11.92
N SER A 257 11.92 6.75 -12.07
CA SER A 257 11.05 6.83 -10.92
C SER A 257 10.89 5.45 -10.27
N ALA A 258 10.69 5.40 -8.95
CA ALA A 258 10.37 4.16 -8.27
C ALA A 258 9.09 3.50 -8.84
N ASN A 259 8.09 4.30 -9.23
CA ASN A 259 6.86 3.78 -9.84
C ASN A 259 7.15 3.05 -11.15
N GLU A 260 7.96 3.61 -12.04
CA GLU A 260 8.34 2.95 -13.29
C GLU A 260 9.10 1.66 -13.01
N PHE A 261 10.14 1.73 -12.18
CA PHE A 261 10.95 0.58 -11.84
C PHE A 261 10.11 -0.56 -11.22
N LEU A 262 9.30 -0.23 -10.20
CA LEU A 262 8.47 -1.21 -9.51
C LEU A 262 7.35 -1.77 -10.39
N THR A 263 6.76 -0.96 -11.29
CA THR A 263 5.76 -1.45 -12.25
C THR A 263 6.35 -2.51 -13.18
N ARG A 264 7.56 -2.29 -13.70
CA ARG A 264 8.27 -3.29 -14.53
C ARG A 264 8.53 -4.58 -13.75
N ILE A 265 8.96 -4.47 -12.49
CA ILE A 265 9.26 -5.64 -11.66
C ILE A 265 7.98 -6.38 -11.24
N ASN A 266 7.01 -5.68 -10.67
CA ASN A 266 5.89 -6.30 -9.97
C ASN A 266 4.72 -6.64 -10.88
N LEU A 267 4.24 -5.67 -11.67
CA LEU A 267 3.11 -5.87 -12.60
C LEU A 267 3.53 -6.64 -13.84
N MET A 268 4.65 -6.22 -14.46
CA MET A 268 5.13 -6.80 -15.71
C MET A 268 6.04 -8.02 -15.48
N LYS A 269 6.39 -8.32 -14.22
CA LYS A 269 7.25 -9.46 -13.82
C LYS A 269 8.59 -9.53 -14.58
N ALA A 270 9.21 -8.37 -14.83
CA ALA A 270 10.41 -8.26 -15.63
C ALA A 270 11.63 -9.04 -15.08
N TYR A 271 11.55 -9.53 -13.85
CA TYR A 271 12.57 -10.39 -13.24
C TYR A 271 12.49 -11.86 -13.69
N LEU A 272 11.41 -12.27 -14.36
CA LEU A 272 11.28 -13.64 -14.87
C LEU A 272 12.08 -13.81 -16.18
N PRO A 273 12.72 -14.98 -16.39
CA PRO A 273 13.58 -15.20 -17.56
C PRO A 273 12.88 -15.10 -18.92
N ASP A 274 11.57 -15.34 -18.94
CA ASP A 274 10.70 -15.34 -20.14
C ASP A 274 9.86 -14.06 -20.27
N SER A 275 10.17 -13.02 -19.48
CA SER A 275 9.47 -11.73 -19.57
C SER A 275 9.92 -10.94 -20.80
N ASP A 276 8.95 -10.45 -21.57
CA ASP A 276 9.19 -9.54 -22.71
C ASP A 276 9.49 -8.09 -22.27
N THR A 277 9.33 -7.78 -20.98
CA THR A 277 9.51 -6.41 -20.46
C THR A 277 10.98 -6.08 -20.31
N PRO A 278 11.50 -5.03 -20.99
CA PRO A 278 12.90 -4.63 -20.85
C PRO A 278 13.24 -4.23 -19.42
N LEU A 279 14.31 -4.78 -18.89
CA LEU A 279 14.87 -4.44 -17.59
C LEU A 279 16.33 -4.05 -17.73
N ILE A 280 16.70 -2.92 -17.16
CA ILE A 280 18.12 -2.57 -17.01
C ILE A 280 18.68 -3.35 -15.82
N HIS A 281 19.93 -3.82 -15.96
CA HIS A 281 20.66 -4.54 -14.93
C HIS A 281 21.85 -3.70 -14.44
N PRO A 282 21.59 -2.67 -13.62
CA PRO A 282 22.64 -1.82 -13.10
C PRO A 282 23.51 -2.59 -12.11
N LYS A 283 24.79 -2.22 -12.02
CA LYS A 283 25.73 -2.78 -11.04
C LYS A 283 25.60 -2.07 -9.69
N LYS A 284 25.39 -0.74 -9.72
CA LYS A 284 25.28 0.11 -8.54
C LYS A 284 24.07 1.02 -8.65
N VAL A 285 23.20 0.99 -7.67
CA VAL A 285 21.95 1.76 -7.66
C VAL A 285 21.91 2.71 -6.48
N ALA A 286 21.58 3.97 -6.72
CA ALA A 286 21.16 4.90 -5.67
C ALA A 286 19.64 5.02 -5.66
N VAL A 287 19.00 4.65 -4.55
CA VAL A 287 17.57 4.90 -4.32
C VAL A 287 17.42 6.13 -3.45
N VAL A 288 16.81 7.18 -4.00
CA VAL A 288 16.65 8.48 -3.33
C VAL A 288 15.30 8.52 -2.64
N GLY A 289 15.30 8.46 -1.31
CA GLY A 289 14.11 8.46 -0.48
C GLY A 289 14.23 7.55 0.74
N GLY A 290 13.30 7.65 1.68
CA GLY A 290 13.34 6.88 2.94
C GLY A 290 12.02 6.23 3.34
N GLY A 291 11.02 6.23 2.45
CA GLY A 291 9.70 5.61 2.68
C GLY A 291 9.64 4.14 2.26
N ASN A 292 8.48 3.51 2.46
CA ASN A 292 8.27 2.10 2.07
C ASN A 292 8.58 1.85 0.58
N VAL A 293 8.21 2.79 -0.30
CA VAL A 293 8.50 2.69 -1.74
C VAL A 293 10.01 2.67 -2.02
N ALA A 294 10.82 3.42 -1.23
CA ALA A 294 12.28 3.38 -1.34
C ALA A 294 12.84 2.03 -0.89
N MET A 295 12.32 1.45 0.20
CA MET A 295 12.70 0.10 0.66
C MET A 295 12.32 -0.95 -0.39
N ASP A 296 11.13 -0.87 -0.96
CA ASP A 296 10.65 -1.77 -2.01
C ASP A 296 11.55 -1.72 -3.24
N ALA A 297 11.87 -0.51 -3.73
CA ALA A 297 12.76 -0.33 -4.88
C ALA A 297 14.19 -0.83 -4.59
N ALA A 298 14.74 -0.50 -3.41
CA ALA A 298 16.08 -0.91 -3.01
C ALA A 298 16.20 -2.44 -2.90
N ARG A 299 15.22 -3.09 -2.27
CA ARG A 299 15.18 -4.54 -2.11
C ARG A 299 14.94 -5.28 -3.43
N CYS A 300 14.15 -4.70 -4.36
CA CYS A 300 14.03 -5.21 -5.72
C CYS A 300 15.36 -5.10 -6.49
N ALA A 301 16.02 -3.95 -6.46
CA ALA A 301 17.31 -3.77 -7.11
C ALA A 301 18.39 -4.73 -6.56
N LYS A 302 18.37 -4.97 -5.25
CA LYS A 302 19.28 -5.95 -4.61
C LYS A 302 19.07 -7.36 -5.15
N ARG A 303 17.82 -7.80 -5.31
CA ARG A 303 17.46 -9.12 -5.88
C ARG A 303 17.87 -9.29 -7.34
N LEU A 304 17.98 -8.18 -8.05
CA LEU A 304 18.50 -8.15 -9.43
C LEU A 304 20.04 -8.14 -9.49
N GLY A 305 20.72 -8.22 -8.35
CA GLY A 305 22.18 -8.36 -8.25
C GLY A 305 22.96 -7.06 -8.07
N ALA A 306 22.31 -5.93 -7.90
CA ALA A 306 22.96 -4.64 -7.72
C ALA A 306 23.56 -4.47 -6.31
N GLU A 307 24.62 -3.67 -6.21
CA GLU A 307 25.02 -2.98 -4.98
C GLU A 307 24.11 -1.77 -4.81
N VAL A 308 23.41 -1.66 -3.67
CA VAL A 308 22.35 -0.67 -3.50
C VAL A 308 22.62 0.27 -2.36
N TYR A 309 22.49 1.57 -2.63
CA TYR A 309 22.55 2.66 -1.67
C TYR A 309 21.19 3.31 -1.52
N VAL A 310 20.69 3.44 -0.29
CA VAL A 310 19.53 4.29 0.03
C VAL A 310 20.07 5.66 0.44
N VAL A 311 19.78 6.68 -0.35
CA VAL A 311 20.20 8.08 -0.09
C VAL A 311 19.06 8.84 0.56
N TYR A 312 19.28 9.30 1.80
CA TYR A 312 18.23 9.94 2.58
C TYR A 312 18.74 11.17 3.34
N ARG A 313 18.01 12.28 3.20
CA ARG A 313 18.40 13.60 3.74
C ARG A 313 18.31 13.77 5.26
N ARG A 314 17.68 12.82 5.98
CA ARG A 314 17.63 12.79 7.45
C ARG A 314 18.37 11.56 8.00
N GLY A 315 18.32 11.34 9.31
CA GLY A 315 18.92 10.18 9.97
C GLY A 315 18.08 8.90 9.84
N MET A 316 18.63 7.80 10.34
CA MET A 316 17.95 6.49 10.38
C MET A 316 16.64 6.56 11.19
N GLU A 317 16.65 7.29 12.31
CA GLU A 317 15.49 7.43 13.20
C GLU A 317 14.32 8.21 12.54
N GLU A 318 14.60 9.00 11.53
CA GLU A 318 13.60 9.79 10.79
C GLU A 318 13.08 9.09 9.53
N LEU A 319 13.46 7.84 9.27
CA LEU A 319 12.94 7.05 8.14
C LEU A 319 11.43 6.83 8.33
N PRO A 320 10.59 7.23 7.35
CA PRO A 320 9.15 7.00 7.45
C PRO A 320 8.72 5.60 7.02
N ALA A 321 9.65 4.75 6.56
CA ALA A 321 9.40 3.36 6.23
C ALA A 321 9.06 2.54 7.48
N ARG A 322 8.35 1.43 7.31
CA ARG A 322 8.14 0.45 8.38
C ARG A 322 9.48 -0.04 8.91
N ARG A 323 9.60 -0.13 10.23
CA ARG A 323 10.83 -0.57 10.87
C ARG A 323 11.28 -1.95 10.37
N GLU A 324 10.37 -2.91 10.28
CA GLU A 324 10.64 -4.25 9.76
C GLU A 324 11.22 -4.23 8.33
N GLU A 325 10.75 -3.31 7.46
CA GLU A 325 11.26 -3.19 6.09
C GLU A 325 12.66 -2.56 6.05
N VAL A 326 12.97 -1.66 6.98
CA VAL A 326 14.32 -1.10 7.13
C VAL A 326 15.28 -2.18 7.64
N GLU A 327 14.90 -2.92 8.68
CA GLU A 327 15.69 -4.03 9.24
C GLU A 327 15.97 -5.09 8.16
N HIS A 328 14.95 -5.49 7.40
CA HIS A 328 15.14 -6.43 6.29
C HIS A 328 16.08 -5.89 5.20
N ALA A 329 16.00 -4.59 4.90
CA ALA A 329 16.90 -3.98 3.91
C ALA A 329 18.37 -3.98 4.38
N GLU A 330 18.63 -3.68 5.66
CA GLU A 330 19.96 -3.75 6.26
C GLU A 330 20.51 -5.19 6.26
N GLU A 331 19.70 -6.17 6.67
CA GLU A 331 20.05 -7.58 6.67
C GLU A 331 20.36 -8.12 5.25
N GLU A 332 19.66 -7.63 4.23
CA GLU A 332 19.88 -7.98 2.82
C GLU A 332 21.12 -7.29 2.23
N GLY A 333 21.84 -6.48 3.01
CA GLY A 333 23.10 -5.82 2.62
C GLY A 333 22.89 -4.57 1.78
N ILE A 334 21.80 -3.84 1.97
CA ILE A 334 21.59 -2.49 1.44
C ILE A 334 22.30 -1.48 2.30
N ILE A 335 23.00 -0.53 1.69
CA ILE A 335 23.84 0.46 2.36
C ILE A 335 23.07 1.76 2.52
N PHE A 336 22.83 2.19 3.77
CA PHE A 336 22.16 3.45 4.03
C PHE A 336 23.14 4.62 4.07
N LYS A 337 22.99 5.56 3.15
CA LYS A 337 23.67 6.88 3.12
C LYS A 337 22.67 7.93 3.61
N THR A 338 22.58 8.04 4.93
CA THR A 338 21.74 9.05 5.60
C THR A 338 22.48 10.37 5.74
N LEU A 339 21.75 11.42 6.13
CA LEU A 339 22.26 12.78 6.28
C LEU A 339 22.99 13.26 5.02
N CYS A 340 22.44 12.96 3.85
CA CYS A 340 22.89 13.49 2.57
C CYS A 340 21.74 13.63 1.58
N ASN A 341 21.83 14.64 0.74
CA ASN A 341 20.81 15.00 -0.23
C ASN A 341 21.44 15.15 -1.63
N PRO A 342 20.88 14.55 -2.68
CA PRO A 342 21.37 14.77 -4.03
C PRO A 342 21.24 16.22 -4.47
N VAL A 343 22.23 16.72 -5.18
CA VAL A 343 22.26 18.07 -5.77
C VAL A 343 22.46 18.03 -7.28
N GLU A 344 22.95 16.91 -7.82
CA GLU A 344 23.20 16.73 -9.25
C GLU A 344 23.29 15.23 -9.57
N VAL A 345 22.78 14.82 -10.73
CA VAL A 345 23.07 13.50 -11.32
C VAL A 345 24.19 13.69 -12.34
N LEU A 346 25.22 12.84 -12.26
CA LEU A 346 26.40 12.89 -13.12
C LEU A 346 26.28 11.84 -14.24
N ALA A 347 26.64 12.23 -15.47
CA ALA A 347 26.62 11.32 -16.62
C ALA A 347 27.97 11.29 -17.33
N ASP A 348 28.13 10.32 -18.20
CA ASP A 348 29.23 10.25 -19.18
C ASP A 348 28.89 11.02 -20.47
N GLU A 349 29.73 10.87 -21.48
CA GLU A 349 29.59 11.51 -22.79
C GLU A 349 28.40 11.03 -23.64
N ASN A 350 27.77 9.94 -23.24
CA ASN A 350 26.59 9.35 -23.88
C ASN A 350 25.28 9.65 -23.13
N ASP A 351 25.32 10.50 -22.12
CA ASP A 351 24.22 10.76 -21.19
C ASP A 351 23.83 9.54 -20.32
N ASP A 352 24.70 8.55 -20.17
CA ASP A 352 24.49 7.43 -19.25
C ASP A 352 24.95 7.82 -17.84
N VAL A 353 24.13 7.52 -16.82
CA VAL A 353 24.44 7.82 -15.42
C VAL A 353 25.74 7.12 -14.99
N LYS A 354 26.66 7.90 -14.40
CA LYS A 354 27.91 7.41 -13.81
C LYS A 354 28.06 7.74 -12.33
N GLY A 355 27.17 8.57 -11.78
CA GLY A 355 27.23 8.94 -10.38
C GLY A 355 26.12 9.88 -9.96
N ILE A 356 26.11 10.15 -8.67
CA ILE A 356 25.23 11.16 -8.05
C ILE A 356 26.06 12.03 -7.10
N ARG A 357 25.98 13.34 -7.25
CA ARG A 357 26.57 14.29 -6.32
C ARG A 357 25.63 14.61 -5.20
N CYS A 358 26.08 14.42 -3.98
CA CYS A 358 25.32 14.67 -2.77
C CYS A 358 25.98 15.75 -1.93
N ILE A 359 25.18 16.52 -1.18
CA ILE A 359 25.63 17.40 -0.11
C ILE A 359 25.32 16.79 1.25
N ARG A 360 26.20 16.98 2.25
CA ARG A 360 25.93 16.52 3.63
C ARG A 360 24.84 17.36 4.28
N MET A 361 24.09 16.72 5.18
CA MET A 361 22.99 17.34 5.91
C MET A 361 23.25 17.27 7.41
N GLU A 362 22.76 18.26 8.14
CA GLU A 362 22.63 18.25 9.58
C GLU A 362 21.15 18.33 9.97
N LEU A 363 20.83 17.85 11.17
CA LEU A 363 19.46 17.88 11.67
C LEU A 363 19.27 19.10 12.58
N GLY A 364 18.39 19.98 12.17
CA GLY A 364 17.94 21.12 12.98
C GLY A 364 16.77 20.76 13.90
N GLU A 365 16.02 21.78 14.32
CA GLU A 365 14.86 21.62 15.20
C GLU A 365 13.73 20.79 14.53
N PRO A 366 12.93 20.10 15.37
CA PRO A 366 11.76 19.35 14.88
C PRO A 366 10.75 20.25 14.16
N ASP A 367 10.19 19.77 13.07
CA ASP A 367 9.06 20.38 12.36
C ASP A 367 7.72 20.10 13.07
N ALA A 368 6.60 20.61 12.54
CA ALA A 368 5.27 20.39 13.09
C ALA A 368 4.85 18.89 13.15
N SER A 369 5.53 18.02 12.42
CA SER A 369 5.35 16.57 12.48
C SER A 369 6.26 15.87 13.50
N GLY A 370 7.08 16.62 14.24
CA GLY A 370 8.05 16.12 15.20
C GLY A 370 9.35 15.61 14.57
N ARG A 371 9.51 15.67 13.24
CA ARG A 371 10.73 15.24 12.55
C ARG A 371 11.70 16.40 12.40
N ARG A 372 12.99 16.18 12.70
CA ARG A 372 14.03 17.20 12.59
C ARG A 372 14.24 17.64 11.15
N ARG A 373 14.33 18.96 10.96
CA ARG A 373 14.49 19.57 9.63
C ARG A 373 15.91 19.30 9.11
N PRO A 374 16.09 18.78 7.87
CA PRO A 374 17.41 18.65 7.28
C PRO A 374 17.94 20.04 6.83
N ILE A 375 19.19 20.33 7.15
CA ILE A 375 19.90 21.58 6.82
C ILE A 375 21.16 21.21 6.04
N GLU A 376 21.39 21.83 4.91
CA GLU A 376 22.57 21.61 4.07
C GLU A 376 23.83 22.16 4.76
N VAL A 377 24.94 21.41 4.66
CA VAL A 377 26.28 21.82 5.11
C VAL A 377 27.03 22.34 3.87
N PRO A 378 27.19 23.66 3.71
CA PRO A 378 27.81 24.24 2.51
C PRO A 378 29.26 23.75 2.31
N GLY A 379 29.64 23.46 1.07
CA GLY A 379 30.98 23.00 0.71
C GLY A 379 31.32 21.57 1.11
N SER A 380 30.28 20.77 1.39
CA SER A 380 30.45 19.35 1.81
C SER A 380 30.04 18.35 0.72
N GLU A 381 30.00 18.82 -0.53
CA GLU A 381 29.60 18.00 -1.66
C GLU A 381 30.57 16.83 -1.87
N PHE A 382 30.01 15.67 -2.25
CA PHE A 382 30.77 14.46 -2.55
C PHE A 382 30.02 13.63 -3.60
N ASP A 383 30.76 12.87 -4.37
CA ASP A 383 30.22 12.03 -5.41
C ASP A 383 30.07 10.57 -4.91
N VAL A 384 29.02 9.91 -5.37
CA VAL A 384 28.78 8.46 -5.18
C VAL A 384 28.67 7.84 -6.56
N ASP A 385 29.55 6.88 -6.85
CA ASP A 385 29.56 6.15 -8.12
C ASP A 385 28.36 5.21 -8.19
N VAL A 386 27.48 5.44 -9.13
CA VAL A 386 26.31 4.59 -9.45
C VAL A 386 26.02 4.68 -10.94
N ASP A 387 25.45 3.63 -11.49
CA ASP A 387 25.01 3.56 -12.88
C ASP A 387 23.48 3.59 -13.06
N CYS A 388 22.75 3.74 -11.94
CA CYS A 388 21.32 3.95 -11.94
C CYS A 388 20.89 4.78 -10.71
N VAL A 389 19.92 5.67 -10.90
CA VAL A 389 19.30 6.46 -9.82
C VAL A 389 17.79 6.24 -9.86
N ILE A 390 17.22 5.79 -8.74
CA ILE A 390 15.78 5.57 -8.60
C ILE A 390 15.21 6.61 -7.65
N MET A 391 14.34 7.51 -8.18
CA MET A 391 13.67 8.55 -7.39
C MET A 391 12.44 7.99 -6.69
N ALA A 392 12.49 7.88 -5.36
CA ALA A 392 11.43 7.38 -4.49
C ALA A 392 10.90 8.48 -3.54
N LEU A 393 10.56 9.64 -4.12
CA LEU A 393 10.23 10.88 -3.39
C LEU A 393 8.73 11.06 -3.13
N GLY A 394 7.92 10.09 -3.49
CA GLY A 394 6.47 10.12 -3.41
C GLY A 394 5.80 10.36 -4.76
N THR A 395 4.49 10.44 -4.71
CA THR A 395 3.63 10.54 -5.90
C THR A 395 2.49 11.54 -5.65
N SER A 396 1.90 12.02 -6.73
CA SER A 396 0.70 12.87 -6.72
C SER A 396 -0.43 12.24 -7.55
N PRO A 397 -1.70 12.61 -7.32
CA PRO A 397 -2.81 12.18 -8.15
C PRO A 397 -2.61 12.56 -9.63
N ASN A 398 -3.02 11.66 -10.54
CA ASN A 398 -2.95 11.92 -11.97
C ASN A 398 -3.97 13.02 -12.33
N PRO A 399 -3.58 14.09 -13.06
CA PRO A 399 -4.48 15.18 -13.44
C PRO A 399 -5.54 14.78 -14.47
N LEU A 400 -5.49 13.58 -15.04
CA LEU A 400 -6.39 13.13 -16.10
C LEU A 400 -7.88 13.26 -15.70
N ILE A 401 -8.27 12.70 -14.54
CA ILE A 401 -9.66 12.76 -14.06
C ILE A 401 -10.13 14.21 -13.94
N LYS A 402 -9.32 15.07 -13.34
CA LYS A 402 -9.65 16.51 -13.22
C LYS A 402 -9.82 17.19 -14.58
N SER A 403 -8.90 16.91 -15.53
CA SER A 403 -8.90 17.59 -16.83
C SER A 403 -10.06 17.17 -17.73
N THR A 404 -10.67 16.01 -17.46
CA THR A 404 -11.76 15.42 -18.27
C THR A 404 -13.11 15.40 -17.53
N THR A 405 -13.17 15.90 -16.27
CA THR A 405 -14.40 15.93 -15.47
C THR A 405 -14.71 17.38 -15.10
N LYS A 406 -15.62 17.99 -15.84
CA LYS A 406 -16.02 19.40 -15.63
C LYS A 406 -16.68 19.57 -14.28
N GLY A 407 -16.34 20.65 -13.56
CA GLY A 407 -16.90 20.97 -12.24
C GLY A 407 -16.28 20.21 -11.06
N LEU A 408 -15.33 19.28 -11.30
CA LEU A 408 -14.61 18.60 -10.23
C LEU A 408 -13.53 19.54 -9.64
N GLU A 409 -13.56 19.80 -8.35
CA GLU A 409 -12.57 20.63 -7.65
C GLU A 409 -11.39 19.81 -7.15
N ILE A 410 -10.19 20.41 -7.22
CA ILE A 410 -8.94 19.85 -6.67
C ILE A 410 -8.25 20.86 -5.74
N ASN A 411 -7.50 20.35 -4.79
CA ASN A 411 -6.64 21.17 -3.93
C ASN A 411 -5.31 21.52 -4.63
N LYS A 412 -4.49 22.34 -3.99
CA LYS A 412 -3.18 22.81 -4.52
C LYS A 412 -2.19 21.68 -4.80
N LYS A 413 -2.38 20.49 -4.22
CA LYS A 413 -1.53 19.31 -4.42
C LYS A 413 -2.09 18.34 -5.48
N GLY A 414 -3.18 18.70 -6.15
CA GLY A 414 -3.82 17.87 -7.18
C GLY A 414 -4.82 16.84 -6.63
N GLY A 415 -5.02 16.74 -5.32
CA GLY A 415 -6.01 15.84 -4.71
C GLY A 415 -7.44 16.35 -4.92
N ILE A 416 -8.37 15.45 -5.16
CA ILE A 416 -9.81 15.77 -5.31
C ILE A 416 -10.34 16.30 -3.97
N VAL A 417 -11.09 17.40 -4.01
CA VAL A 417 -11.73 17.97 -2.82
C VAL A 417 -13.02 17.20 -2.52
N VAL A 418 -13.14 16.71 -1.29
CA VAL A 418 -14.33 15.97 -0.81
C VAL A 418 -14.75 16.48 0.58
N ASN A 419 -16.02 16.24 0.92
CA ASN A 419 -16.51 16.40 2.28
C ASN A 419 -16.20 15.15 3.16
N GLU A 420 -16.73 15.10 4.39
CA GLU A 420 -16.50 14.00 5.34
C GLU A 420 -17.04 12.65 4.84
N ASP A 421 -18.05 12.66 3.97
CA ASP A 421 -18.68 11.49 3.37
C ASP A 421 -17.99 11.03 2.07
N GLY A 422 -16.93 11.71 1.65
CA GLY A 422 -16.25 11.46 0.38
C GLY A 422 -16.96 12.04 -0.85
N LEU A 423 -18.03 12.80 -0.68
CA LEU A 423 -18.75 13.47 -1.79
C LEU A 423 -17.90 14.63 -2.32
N THR A 424 -17.73 14.69 -3.64
CA THR A 424 -16.98 15.75 -4.34
C THR A 424 -17.86 16.99 -4.58
N SER A 425 -17.30 17.99 -5.28
CA SER A 425 -18.05 19.14 -5.79
C SER A 425 -19.08 18.79 -6.87
N ARG A 426 -19.12 17.55 -7.35
CA ARG A 426 -20.12 17.04 -8.31
C ARG A 426 -21.11 16.14 -7.60
N GLU A 427 -22.39 16.35 -7.89
CA GLU A 427 -23.49 15.53 -7.38
C GLU A 427 -23.30 14.05 -7.77
N ASN A 428 -23.53 13.14 -6.82
CA ASN A 428 -23.40 11.68 -6.98
C ASN A 428 -21.99 11.19 -7.40
N VAL A 429 -20.96 12.06 -7.35
CA VAL A 429 -19.56 11.69 -7.60
C VAL A 429 -18.80 11.75 -6.29
N TYR A 430 -18.29 10.60 -5.86
CA TYR A 430 -17.53 10.41 -4.63
C TYR A 430 -16.06 10.14 -4.95
N ALA A 431 -15.17 10.40 -4.01
CA ALA A 431 -13.77 10.06 -4.18
C ALA A 431 -13.14 9.65 -2.84
N GLY A 432 -12.07 8.85 -2.90
CA GLY A 432 -11.36 8.43 -1.69
C GLY A 432 -9.98 7.85 -1.97
N GLY A 433 -9.23 7.57 -0.89
CA GLY A 433 -7.87 7.08 -0.95
C GLY A 433 -6.89 8.13 -1.47
N ASP A 434 -5.81 7.65 -2.11
CA ASP A 434 -4.70 8.51 -2.53
C ASP A 434 -5.10 9.55 -3.61
N ALA A 435 -6.21 9.35 -4.31
CA ALA A 435 -6.78 10.35 -5.22
C ALA A 435 -7.20 11.66 -4.50
N VAL A 436 -7.46 11.58 -3.21
CA VAL A 436 -7.88 12.69 -2.33
C VAL A 436 -6.72 13.18 -1.47
N THR A 437 -6.07 12.26 -0.74
CA THR A 437 -5.07 12.59 0.29
C THR A 437 -3.63 12.67 -0.23
N GLY A 438 -3.36 12.18 -1.43
CA GLY A 438 -2.02 11.79 -1.86
C GLY A 438 -1.64 10.43 -1.28
N ALA A 439 -0.43 9.95 -1.60
CA ALA A 439 0.03 8.63 -1.19
C ALA A 439 -0.01 8.45 0.35
N ALA A 440 -0.74 7.42 0.80
CA ALA A 440 -0.92 7.09 2.21
C ALA A 440 -0.77 5.56 2.43
N THR A 441 -1.65 4.94 3.20
CA THR A 441 -1.59 3.50 3.48
C THR A 441 -2.79 2.76 2.89
N VAL A 442 -2.61 1.46 2.62
CA VAL A 442 -3.68 0.58 2.11
C VAL A 442 -4.93 0.69 2.97
N ILE A 443 -4.79 0.58 4.29
CA ILE A 443 -5.92 0.58 5.21
C ILE A 443 -6.65 1.95 5.29
N LEU A 444 -5.93 3.07 5.14
CA LEU A 444 -6.55 4.40 5.07
C LEU A 444 -7.35 4.57 3.78
N ALA A 445 -6.82 4.08 2.66
CA ALA A 445 -7.54 4.08 1.40
C ALA A 445 -8.82 3.21 1.47
N MET A 446 -8.74 2.05 2.14
CA MET A 446 -9.91 1.19 2.42
C MET A 446 -10.94 1.92 3.28
N GLY A 447 -10.51 2.60 4.34
CA GLY A 447 -11.39 3.42 5.19
C GLY A 447 -12.17 4.46 4.38
N ALA A 448 -11.50 5.17 3.48
CA ALA A 448 -12.15 6.13 2.58
C ALA A 448 -13.16 5.46 1.63
N GLY A 449 -12.83 4.28 1.08
CA GLY A 449 -13.76 3.49 0.27
C GLY A 449 -15.01 3.07 1.04
N LYS A 450 -14.87 2.66 2.31
CA LYS A 450 -16.01 2.32 3.19
C LYS A 450 -16.90 3.53 3.47
N THR A 451 -16.30 4.69 3.78
CA THR A 451 -17.04 5.93 4.03
C THR A 451 -17.87 6.31 2.81
N ALA A 452 -17.26 6.30 1.63
CA ALA A 452 -17.96 6.61 0.38
C ALA A 452 -19.05 5.57 0.06
N ALA A 453 -18.80 4.27 0.24
CA ALA A 453 -19.80 3.23 0.02
C ALA A 453 -21.03 3.41 0.91
N LYS A 454 -20.82 3.76 2.18
CA LYS A 454 -21.92 4.08 3.12
C LYS A 454 -22.70 5.31 2.66
N ALA A 455 -22.04 6.37 2.25
CA ALA A 455 -22.70 7.60 1.79
C ALA A 455 -23.47 7.39 0.48
N ILE A 456 -22.94 6.61 -0.47
CA ILE A 456 -23.64 6.21 -1.68
C ILE A 456 -24.91 5.42 -1.35
N ASP A 457 -24.81 4.45 -0.46
CA ASP A 457 -25.96 3.64 0.00
C ASP A 457 -27.04 4.52 0.65
N GLU A 458 -26.65 5.43 1.54
CA GLU A 458 -27.60 6.37 2.18
C GLU A 458 -28.26 7.34 1.20
N ALA A 459 -27.57 7.69 0.11
CA ALA A 459 -28.10 8.58 -0.92
C ALA A 459 -29.06 7.87 -1.89
N LEU A 460 -28.71 6.65 -2.31
CA LEU A 460 -29.51 5.91 -3.31
C LEU A 460 -30.70 5.16 -2.68
N SER A 461 -30.58 4.63 -1.45
CA SER A 461 -31.68 3.94 -0.76
C SER A 461 -32.88 4.83 -0.39
N LYS A 462 -32.75 6.16 -0.56
CA LYS A 462 -33.84 7.12 -0.36
C LYS A 462 -34.62 7.46 -1.65
N LYS A 463 -34.12 6.98 -2.78
CA LYS A 463 -34.76 7.18 -4.10
C LYS A 463 -35.68 6.00 -4.42
#